data_50a24d0d77baeaaf3e4ab9342ce26525
#
_entry.id   50a24d0d77baeaaf3e4ab9342ce26525
#
_cell.length_a   1.000
_cell.length_b   1.000
_cell.length_c   1.000
_cell.angle_alpha   90.00
_cell.angle_beta   90.00
_cell.angle_gamma   90.00
#
_symmetry.space_group_name_H-M   'P 1'
#
loop_
_entity.id
_entity.type
_entity.pdbx_description
1 polymer ?
#
loop_
_entity_poly.entity_id
_entity_poly.type
_entity_poly.pdbx_seq_one_letter_code
_entity_poly.pdbx_strand_id
1 'polypeptide(L)'
;LKSRRITEWLGNREQDLRQILDNPSYGALSLSGQRDRPSDEQTQRLIEFISVRGFDGAALFDRTGQALWQTPGASIMNATLRDALTRATAGKVLRVGPYLDEQGQTRFDFLTPLTTAAGPAPIIVLQISGSHWVNQILNPWPIPDSSGEATLFRQHADQVQYLSDLRYRPDSALRLQLPLHHSTLLAAQYLRLETGQRKPGVLSGM
;
A
#
# COMPACT_ATOMS: atom_id res chain seq x y z
N LEU A 1 -14.76 -13.80 4.40
CA LEU A 1 -13.85 -14.18 3.31
C LEU A 1 -12.98 -13.00 2.81
N LYS A 2 -13.53 -11.78 2.66
CA LYS A 2 -12.80 -10.63 2.10
C LYS A 2 -11.73 -10.05 3.04
N SER A 3 -12.02 -9.92 4.33
CA SER A 3 -11.02 -9.44 5.30
C SER A 3 -9.80 -10.35 5.39
N ARG A 4 -10.00 -11.67 5.27
CA ARG A 4 -8.90 -12.64 5.22
C ARG A 4 -8.01 -12.43 3.99
N ARG A 5 -8.59 -12.21 2.81
CA ARG A 5 -7.83 -11.94 1.58
C ARG A 5 -7.01 -10.65 1.68
N ILE A 6 -7.58 -9.60 2.29
CA ILE A 6 -6.82 -8.36 2.53
C ILE A 6 -5.62 -8.63 3.44
N THR A 7 -5.83 -9.37 4.53
CA THR A 7 -4.76 -9.73 5.46
C THR A 7 -3.69 -10.59 4.79
N GLU A 8 -4.10 -11.58 4.00
CA GLU A 8 -3.19 -12.44 3.22
C GLU A 8 -2.42 -11.61 2.19
N TRP A 9 -3.10 -10.73 1.46
CA TRP A 9 -2.47 -9.84 0.49
C TRP A 9 -1.43 -8.92 1.14
N LEU A 10 -1.77 -8.29 2.25
CA LEU A 10 -0.86 -7.45 3.02
C LEU A 10 0.35 -8.23 3.52
N GLY A 11 0.13 -9.43 4.04
CA GLY A 11 1.19 -10.32 4.51
C GLY A 11 2.15 -10.74 3.38
N ASN A 12 1.61 -11.03 2.20
CA ASN A 12 2.43 -11.36 1.03
C ASN A 12 3.30 -10.16 0.60
N ARG A 13 2.74 -8.94 0.59
CA ARG A 13 3.52 -7.74 0.25
C ARG A 13 4.64 -7.47 1.25
N GLU A 14 4.40 -7.70 2.54
CA GLU A 14 5.47 -7.61 3.55
C GLU A 14 6.55 -8.68 3.35
N GLN A 15 6.14 -9.89 3.00
CA GLN A 15 7.08 -10.97 2.73
C GLN A 15 7.94 -10.68 1.50
N ASP A 16 7.35 -10.10 0.45
CA ASP A 16 8.09 -9.65 -0.73
C ASP A 16 9.21 -8.66 -0.35
N LEU A 17 8.89 -7.68 0.51
CA LEU A 17 9.89 -6.72 0.97
C LEU A 17 10.98 -7.38 1.83
N ARG A 18 10.61 -8.36 2.66
CA ARG A 18 11.59 -9.14 3.44
C ARG A 18 12.53 -9.95 2.53
N GLN A 19 12.03 -10.50 1.43
CA GLN A 19 12.89 -11.19 0.46
C GLN A 19 13.96 -10.27 -0.13
N ILE A 20 13.67 -8.98 -0.30
CA ILE A 20 14.68 -7.99 -0.70
C ILE A 20 15.72 -7.82 0.41
N LEU A 21 15.30 -7.73 1.67
CA LEU A 21 16.22 -7.59 2.81
C LEU A 21 17.14 -8.79 2.99
N ASP A 22 16.59 -9.99 2.83
CA ASP A 22 17.29 -11.26 3.07
C ASP A 22 18.21 -11.65 1.90
N ASN A 23 18.08 -11.00 0.75
CA ASN A 23 18.89 -11.31 -0.42
C ASN A 23 20.16 -10.44 -0.44
N PRO A 24 21.37 -11.04 -0.31
CA PRO A 24 22.63 -10.32 -0.33
C PRO A 24 22.84 -9.45 -1.58
N SER A 25 22.26 -9.86 -2.72
CA SER A 25 22.34 -9.11 -3.97
C SER A 25 21.61 -7.76 -3.89
N TYR A 26 20.59 -7.65 -3.03
CA TYR A 26 19.89 -6.39 -2.74
C TYR A 26 20.47 -5.68 -1.51
N GLY A 27 21.05 -6.40 -0.55
CA GLY A 27 21.82 -5.82 0.55
C GLY A 27 23.03 -5.01 0.06
N ALA A 28 23.60 -5.40 -1.08
CA ALA A 28 24.65 -4.65 -1.77
C ALA A 28 24.15 -3.31 -2.40
N LEU A 29 22.83 -3.04 -2.44
CA LEU A 29 22.33 -1.71 -2.80
C LEU A 29 22.92 -0.61 -1.91
N SER A 30 23.47 -0.99 -0.77
CA SER A 30 24.04 -0.11 0.23
C SER A 30 25.57 -0.16 0.33
N LEU A 31 26.26 -1.10 -0.33
CA LEU A 31 27.64 -1.46 -0.01
C LEU A 31 28.69 -1.09 -1.06
N SER A 32 28.29 -0.70 -2.26
CA SER A 32 29.27 -0.18 -3.21
C SER A 32 29.65 1.24 -2.82
N GLY A 33 30.77 1.37 -2.11
CA GLY A 33 31.31 2.60 -1.51
C GLY A 33 31.58 3.77 -2.45
N GLN A 34 30.90 3.84 -3.56
CA GLN A 34 30.82 4.96 -4.46
C GLN A 34 29.36 5.29 -4.73
N ARG A 35 28.81 6.21 -3.90
CA ARG A 35 27.52 6.86 -4.07
C ARG A 35 26.32 5.89 -4.02
N ASP A 36 25.60 5.91 -2.96
CA ASP A 36 24.20 5.58 -2.65
C ASP A 36 23.21 5.15 -3.78
N ARG A 37 23.71 4.67 -4.91
CA ARG A 37 22.93 4.30 -6.08
C ARG A 37 23.17 2.85 -6.47
N PRO A 38 22.10 2.05 -6.72
CA PRO A 38 22.23 0.70 -7.24
C PRO A 38 22.99 0.65 -8.58
N SER A 39 23.73 -0.41 -8.83
CA SER A 39 24.27 -0.67 -10.17
C SER A 39 23.14 -0.92 -11.18
N ASP A 40 23.44 -0.79 -12.47
CA ASP A 40 22.46 -1.02 -13.52
C ASP A 40 21.89 -2.46 -13.45
N GLU A 41 22.73 -3.44 -13.15
CA GLU A 41 22.29 -4.83 -12.99
C GLU A 41 21.37 -5.00 -11.77
N GLN A 42 21.69 -4.39 -10.63
CA GLN A 42 20.85 -4.42 -9.43
C GLN A 42 19.53 -3.70 -9.68
N THR A 43 19.57 -2.58 -10.38
CA THR A 43 18.40 -1.82 -10.82
C THR A 43 17.48 -2.69 -11.67
N GLN A 44 18.03 -3.37 -12.68
CA GLN A 44 17.26 -4.22 -13.58
C GLN A 44 16.61 -5.38 -12.82
N ARG A 45 17.36 -6.07 -11.94
CA ARG A 45 16.82 -7.16 -11.10
C ARG A 45 15.71 -6.66 -10.18
N LEU A 46 15.85 -5.46 -9.60
CA LEU A 46 14.81 -4.90 -8.74
C LEU A 46 13.55 -4.55 -9.54
N ILE A 47 13.70 -3.98 -10.73
CA ILE A 47 12.57 -3.69 -11.64
C ILE A 47 11.84 -4.97 -12.01
N GLU A 48 12.55 -6.03 -12.37
CA GLU A 48 11.96 -7.33 -12.69
C GLU A 48 11.22 -7.91 -11.47
N PHE A 49 11.84 -7.86 -10.30
CA PHE A 49 11.23 -8.35 -9.06
C PHE A 49 9.92 -7.62 -8.75
N ILE A 50 9.92 -6.28 -8.74
CA ILE A 50 8.73 -5.49 -8.41
C ILE A 50 7.60 -5.69 -9.44
N SER A 51 7.96 -5.80 -10.73
CA SER A 51 6.99 -6.03 -11.80
C SER A 51 6.28 -7.37 -11.63
N VAL A 52 7.04 -8.46 -11.41
CA VAL A 52 6.48 -9.81 -11.20
C VAL A 52 5.61 -9.87 -9.94
N ARG A 53 5.94 -9.09 -8.91
CA ARG A 53 5.22 -9.07 -7.63
C ARG A 53 4.05 -8.07 -7.62
N GLY A 54 3.83 -7.34 -8.69
CA GLY A 54 2.71 -6.41 -8.83
C GLY A 54 2.87 -5.14 -8.01
N PHE A 55 4.11 -4.65 -7.88
CA PHE A 55 4.38 -3.29 -7.45
C PHE A 55 4.51 -2.38 -8.67
N ASP A 56 4.09 -1.14 -8.54
CA ASP A 56 4.12 -0.15 -9.62
C ASP A 56 5.41 0.67 -9.62
N GLY A 57 6.12 0.70 -8.49
CA GLY A 57 7.37 1.44 -8.38
C GLY A 57 8.18 1.07 -7.14
N ALA A 58 9.43 1.45 -7.16
CA ALA A 58 10.34 1.37 -6.02
C ALA A 58 11.22 2.62 -5.95
N ALA A 59 11.57 3.01 -4.73
CA ALA A 59 12.48 4.11 -4.48
C ALA A 59 13.39 3.81 -3.28
N LEU A 60 14.58 4.39 -3.30
CA LEU A 60 15.49 4.47 -2.15
C LEU A 60 15.57 5.91 -1.69
N PHE A 61 15.35 6.11 -0.42
CA PHE A 61 15.48 7.41 0.23
C PHE A 61 16.52 7.35 1.35
N ASP A 62 17.22 8.46 1.56
CA ASP A 62 17.92 8.66 2.81
C ASP A 62 16.92 9.01 3.94
N ARG A 63 17.41 9.14 5.17
CA ARG A 63 16.56 9.47 6.32
C ARG A 63 16.03 10.91 6.32
N THR A 64 16.59 11.78 5.46
CA THR A 64 16.11 13.16 5.28
C THR A 64 14.95 13.24 4.28
N GLY A 65 14.72 12.14 3.53
CA GLY A 65 13.72 12.05 2.47
C GLY A 65 14.27 12.46 1.10
N GLN A 66 15.60 12.58 0.96
CA GLN A 66 16.21 12.77 -0.34
C GLN A 66 16.19 11.44 -1.11
N ALA A 67 15.71 11.48 -2.36
CA ALA A 67 15.73 10.31 -3.23
C ALA A 67 17.17 10.01 -3.67
N LEU A 68 17.65 8.83 -3.34
CA LEU A 68 18.93 8.30 -3.79
C LEU A 68 18.78 7.59 -5.14
N TRP A 69 17.65 6.94 -5.32
CA TRP A 69 17.28 6.22 -6.53
C TRP A 69 15.78 5.99 -6.59
N GLN A 70 15.23 5.87 -7.80
CA GLN A 70 13.82 5.51 -8.01
C GLN A 70 13.59 4.91 -9.40
N THR A 71 12.59 4.05 -9.52
CA THR A 71 12.10 3.56 -10.81
C THR A 71 11.30 4.64 -11.53
N PRO A 72 11.18 4.59 -12.86
CA PRO A 72 10.19 5.37 -13.59
C PRO A 72 8.78 5.10 -13.02
N GLY A 73 8.01 6.15 -12.78
CA GLY A 73 6.65 6.04 -12.22
C GLY A 73 6.56 5.87 -10.71
N ALA A 74 7.69 5.79 -9.99
CA ALA A 74 7.66 5.87 -8.54
C ALA A 74 7.10 7.22 -8.07
N SER A 75 6.35 7.21 -6.97
CA SER A 75 5.78 8.43 -6.39
C SER A 75 6.86 9.37 -5.90
N ILE A 76 6.62 10.65 -6.08
CA ILE A 76 7.45 11.72 -5.52
C ILE A 76 7.24 11.75 -3.99
N MET A 77 8.27 12.20 -3.27
CA MET A 77 8.19 12.41 -1.82
C MET A 77 7.04 13.35 -1.47
N ASN A 78 6.22 12.91 -0.53
CA ASN A 78 5.09 13.68 0.00
C ASN A 78 5.11 13.68 1.54
N ALA A 79 4.23 14.45 2.16
CA ALA A 79 4.18 14.59 3.62
C ALA A 79 3.94 13.24 4.34
N THR A 80 3.05 12.40 3.81
CA THR A 80 2.72 11.09 4.40
C THR A 80 3.92 10.15 4.35
N LEU A 81 4.62 10.09 3.22
CA LEU A 81 5.81 9.27 3.08
C LEU A 81 6.96 9.79 3.92
N ARG A 82 7.14 11.11 4.00
CA ARG A 82 8.16 11.74 4.86
C ARG A 82 7.98 11.38 6.34
N ASP A 83 6.75 11.48 6.84
CA ASP A 83 6.42 11.05 8.20
C ASP A 83 6.71 9.55 8.41
N ALA A 84 6.37 8.71 7.41
CA ALA A 84 6.64 7.29 7.47
C ALA A 84 8.14 6.96 7.52
N LEU A 85 8.98 7.68 6.78
CA LEU A 85 10.44 7.49 6.81
C LEU A 85 11.01 7.73 8.22
N THR A 86 10.48 8.70 8.98
CA THR A 86 10.93 8.96 10.37
C THR A 86 10.59 7.82 11.32
N ARG A 87 9.52 7.09 11.05
CA ARG A 87 9.04 5.94 11.85
C ARG A 87 9.63 4.60 11.44
N ALA A 88 10.35 4.58 10.32
CA ALA A 88 10.93 3.36 9.78
C ALA A 88 11.99 2.77 10.73
N THR A 89 11.84 1.51 11.08
CA THR A 89 12.70 0.78 12.02
C THR A 89 13.32 -0.43 11.32
N ALA A 90 14.62 -0.63 11.51
CA ALA A 90 15.34 -1.76 10.92
C ALA A 90 14.69 -3.11 11.29
N GLY A 91 14.62 -4.01 10.32
CA GLY A 91 14.01 -5.33 10.46
C GLY A 91 12.48 -5.35 10.52
N LYS A 92 11.83 -4.18 10.44
CA LYS A 92 10.37 -4.08 10.42
C LYS A 92 9.89 -3.45 9.12
N VAL A 93 8.89 -4.07 8.50
CA VAL A 93 8.19 -3.50 7.37
C VAL A 93 7.09 -2.57 7.90
N LEU A 94 7.14 -1.30 7.52
CA LEU A 94 6.09 -0.33 7.80
C LEU A 94 5.16 -0.24 6.59
N ARG A 95 3.86 -0.35 6.84
CA ARG A 95 2.78 -0.14 5.86
C ARG A 95 2.28 1.30 5.95
N VAL A 96 2.12 1.93 4.81
CA VAL A 96 1.60 3.31 4.71
C VAL A 96 0.47 3.34 3.70
N GLY A 97 -0.68 3.74 4.14
CA GLY A 97 -1.83 3.86 3.25
C GLY A 97 -3.02 2.97 3.62
N PRO A 98 -4.03 2.99 2.74
CA PRO A 98 -4.07 3.81 1.52
C PRO A 98 -4.16 5.32 1.83
N TYR A 99 -3.52 6.15 1.00
CA TYR A 99 -3.52 7.62 1.07
C TYR A 99 -3.57 8.23 -0.34
N LEU A 100 -3.87 9.54 -0.42
CA LEU A 100 -3.78 10.30 -1.67
C LEU A 100 -2.41 10.98 -1.76
N ASP A 101 -1.74 10.81 -2.90
CA ASP A 101 -0.52 11.56 -3.21
C ASP A 101 -0.87 13.01 -3.64
N GLU A 102 0.16 13.81 -3.97
CA GLU A 102 -0.03 15.21 -4.37
C GLU A 102 -0.76 15.35 -5.71
N GLN A 103 -0.77 14.31 -6.54
CA GLN A 103 -1.51 14.23 -7.78
C GLN A 103 -2.95 13.71 -7.56
N GLY A 104 -3.34 13.47 -6.30
CA GLY A 104 -4.64 12.92 -5.93
C GLY A 104 -4.82 11.44 -6.32
N GLN A 105 -3.73 10.73 -6.57
CA GLN A 105 -3.77 9.29 -6.83
C GLN A 105 -3.70 8.52 -5.52
N THR A 106 -4.51 7.46 -5.43
CA THR A 106 -4.45 6.57 -4.27
C THR A 106 -3.17 5.74 -4.32
N ARG A 107 -2.43 5.73 -3.19
CA ARG A 107 -1.18 4.99 -3.02
C ARG A 107 -1.22 4.10 -1.80
N PHE A 108 -0.44 3.03 -1.88
CA PHE A 108 -0.15 2.13 -0.78
C PHE A 108 1.34 1.77 -0.81
N ASP A 109 2.06 2.05 0.27
CA ASP A 109 3.51 1.86 0.32
C ASP A 109 3.91 0.87 1.41
N PHE A 110 4.97 0.13 1.12
CA PHE A 110 5.66 -0.74 2.06
C PHE A 110 7.11 -0.29 2.13
N LEU A 111 7.61 -0.04 3.32
CA LEU A 111 8.95 0.50 3.48
C LEU A 111 9.71 -0.13 4.65
N THR A 112 11.03 -0.20 4.51
CA THR A 112 11.93 -0.66 5.57
C THR A 112 13.34 -0.13 5.33
N PRO A 113 14.11 0.18 6.39
CA PRO A 113 15.53 0.44 6.25
C PRO A 113 16.28 -0.80 5.77
N LEU A 114 17.18 -0.62 4.80
CA LEU A 114 18.10 -1.66 4.37
C LEU A 114 19.15 -1.91 5.45
N THR A 115 19.68 -3.14 5.53
CA THR A 115 20.81 -3.45 6.40
C THR A 115 22.09 -2.99 5.75
N THR A 116 22.87 -2.16 6.44
CA THR A 116 24.17 -1.68 5.96
C THR A 116 25.26 -2.02 6.94
N ALA A 117 26.47 -2.27 6.44
CA ALA A 117 27.65 -2.53 7.27
C ALA A 117 28.22 -1.25 7.91
N ALA A 118 27.92 -0.08 7.36
CA ALA A 118 28.42 1.21 7.86
C ALA A 118 27.48 2.36 7.47
N GLY A 119 27.24 3.26 8.39
CA GLY A 119 26.48 4.48 8.16
C GLY A 119 24.95 4.34 8.27
N PRO A 120 24.22 5.45 8.07
CA PRO A 120 22.78 5.45 8.12
C PRO A 120 22.18 4.67 6.93
N ALA A 121 21.41 3.65 7.24
CA ALA A 121 20.78 2.79 6.24
C ALA A 121 19.76 3.57 5.39
N PRO A 122 19.83 3.50 4.06
CA PRO A 122 18.77 4.01 3.20
C PRO A 122 17.48 3.19 3.42
N ILE A 123 16.36 3.79 3.08
CA ILE A 123 15.04 3.17 3.25
C ILE A 123 14.52 2.82 1.85
N ILE A 124 14.25 1.54 1.64
CA ILE A 124 13.56 1.10 0.44
C ILE A 124 12.06 1.28 0.62
N VAL A 125 11.41 1.78 -0.41
CA VAL A 125 9.97 1.96 -0.50
C VAL A 125 9.48 1.23 -1.74
N LEU A 126 8.55 0.28 -1.56
CA LEU A 126 7.83 -0.37 -2.65
C LEU A 126 6.42 0.20 -2.70
N GLN A 127 5.98 0.59 -3.89
CA GLN A 127 4.77 1.38 -4.10
C GLN A 127 3.75 0.63 -4.94
N ILE A 128 2.47 0.75 -4.55
CA ILE A 128 1.33 0.19 -5.29
C ILE A 128 0.30 1.30 -5.48
N SER A 129 -0.20 1.44 -6.72
CA SER A 129 -1.29 2.35 -7.03
C SER A 129 -2.63 1.84 -6.48
N GLY A 130 -3.53 2.75 -6.18
CA GLY A 130 -4.84 2.42 -5.64
C GLY A 130 -5.67 1.52 -6.54
N SER A 131 -5.67 1.79 -7.84
CA SER A 131 -6.35 0.94 -8.83
C SER A 131 -5.77 -0.48 -8.85
N HIS A 132 -4.46 -0.62 -8.75
CA HIS A 132 -3.80 -1.91 -8.79
C HIS A 132 -4.12 -2.75 -7.54
N TRP A 133 -3.96 -2.21 -6.33
CA TRP A 133 -4.24 -2.98 -5.12
C TRP A 133 -5.74 -3.31 -4.96
N VAL A 134 -6.65 -2.38 -5.31
CA VAL A 134 -8.09 -2.62 -5.31
C VAL A 134 -8.45 -3.74 -6.26
N ASN A 135 -7.90 -3.72 -7.49
CA ASN A 135 -8.14 -4.77 -8.48
C ASN A 135 -7.64 -6.14 -7.99
N GLN A 136 -6.47 -6.22 -7.37
CA GLN A 136 -5.95 -7.47 -6.83
C GLN A 136 -6.82 -8.06 -5.72
N ILE A 137 -7.51 -7.23 -4.95
CA ILE A 137 -8.38 -7.66 -3.85
C ILE A 137 -9.82 -7.92 -4.31
N LEU A 138 -10.36 -7.09 -5.20
CA LEU A 138 -11.77 -7.12 -5.58
C LEU A 138 -12.06 -7.91 -6.86
N ASN A 139 -11.15 -7.92 -7.85
CA ASN A 139 -11.35 -8.58 -9.14
C ASN A 139 -11.50 -10.12 -9.12
N PRO A 140 -11.02 -10.88 -8.14
CA PRO A 140 -11.30 -12.32 -8.09
C PRO A 140 -12.74 -12.65 -7.68
N TRP A 141 -13.72 -11.80 -7.94
CA TRP A 141 -15.11 -12.07 -7.59
C TRP A 141 -15.74 -13.02 -8.61
N PRO A 142 -16.23 -14.20 -8.19
CA PRO A 142 -16.68 -15.25 -9.11
C PRO A 142 -18.04 -15.03 -9.75
N ILE A 143 -18.76 -13.96 -9.42
CA ILE A 143 -20.10 -13.73 -9.96
C ILE A 143 -20.14 -12.31 -10.54
N PRO A 144 -20.15 -12.17 -11.88
CA PRO A 144 -20.50 -10.93 -12.52
C PRO A 144 -22.02 -10.73 -12.39
N ASP A 145 -22.47 -10.33 -11.20
CA ASP A 145 -23.81 -9.82 -11.04
C ASP A 145 -23.79 -8.35 -11.50
N SER A 146 -24.65 -8.05 -12.46
CA SER A 146 -24.78 -6.69 -12.99
C SER A 146 -25.24 -5.67 -11.94
N SER A 147 -25.82 -6.14 -10.83
CA SER A 147 -26.30 -5.32 -9.71
C SER A 147 -25.34 -5.29 -8.51
N GLY A 148 -24.42 -6.25 -8.41
CA GLY A 148 -23.50 -6.37 -7.27
C GLY A 148 -22.31 -5.41 -7.37
N GLU A 149 -22.00 -4.74 -6.28
CA GLU A 149 -20.79 -3.94 -6.13
C GLU A 149 -19.99 -4.38 -4.90
N ALA A 150 -18.69 -4.56 -5.09
CA ALA A 150 -17.77 -4.84 -4.02
C ALA A 150 -17.01 -3.56 -3.65
N THR A 151 -17.19 -3.06 -2.44
CA THR A 151 -16.56 -1.85 -1.97
C THR A 151 -15.64 -2.11 -0.78
N LEU A 152 -14.57 -1.33 -0.69
CA LEU A 152 -13.72 -1.28 0.49
C LEU A 152 -13.99 0.01 1.24
N PHE A 153 -14.14 -0.10 2.55
CA PHE A 153 -14.34 1.07 3.42
C PHE A 153 -13.71 0.84 4.79
N ARG A 154 -13.45 1.93 5.49
CA ARG A 154 -12.99 1.92 6.88
C ARG A 154 -13.75 2.95 7.70
N GLN A 155 -13.71 2.79 9.01
CA GLN A 155 -14.07 3.88 9.91
C GLN A 155 -12.91 4.87 9.97
N HIS A 156 -13.19 6.14 9.80
CA HIS A 156 -12.26 7.24 9.97
C HIS A 156 -12.93 8.31 10.83
N ALA A 157 -12.48 8.45 12.06
CA ALA A 157 -13.18 9.25 13.07
C ALA A 157 -14.68 8.84 13.14
N ASP A 158 -15.57 9.78 12.94
CA ASP A 158 -17.04 9.61 13.00
C ASP A 158 -17.68 9.39 11.63
N GLN A 159 -16.87 8.95 10.66
CA GLN A 159 -17.27 8.78 9.28
C GLN A 159 -16.90 7.39 8.72
N VAL A 160 -17.64 6.97 7.72
CA VAL A 160 -17.30 5.88 6.82
C VAL A 160 -16.51 6.48 5.67
N GLN A 161 -15.25 6.12 5.54
CA GLN A 161 -14.42 6.49 4.41
C GLN A 161 -14.32 5.33 3.42
N TYR A 162 -14.66 5.57 2.15
CA TYR A 162 -14.49 4.60 1.08
C TYR A 162 -13.05 4.55 0.61
N LEU A 163 -12.50 3.35 0.46
CA LEU A 163 -11.11 3.10 0.06
C LEU A 163 -10.99 2.69 -1.41
N SER A 164 -12.12 2.31 -2.03
CA SER A 164 -12.24 2.02 -3.46
C SER A 164 -13.22 2.99 -4.10
N ASP A 165 -13.07 3.20 -5.40
CA ASP A 165 -14.09 3.91 -6.17
C ASP A 165 -15.41 3.14 -6.13
N LEU A 166 -16.50 3.88 -6.17
CA LEU A 166 -17.82 3.32 -6.34
C LEU A 166 -18.15 3.26 -7.83
N ARG A 167 -18.87 2.23 -8.24
CA ARG A 167 -19.24 1.95 -9.63
C ARG A 167 -19.85 3.16 -10.35
N TYR A 168 -20.71 3.88 -9.65
CA TYR A 168 -21.43 5.03 -10.18
C TYR A 168 -20.87 6.38 -9.69
N ARG A 169 -19.75 6.35 -8.99
CA ARG A 169 -19.09 7.54 -8.48
C ARG A 169 -17.56 7.36 -8.56
N PRO A 170 -16.99 7.56 -9.74
CA PRO A 170 -15.53 7.57 -9.91
C PRO A 170 -14.91 8.64 -9.01
N ASP A 171 -13.61 8.51 -8.73
CA ASP A 171 -12.85 9.39 -7.85
C ASP A 171 -13.38 9.49 -6.41
N SER A 172 -14.15 8.50 -5.95
CA SER A 172 -14.66 8.44 -4.58
C SER A 172 -13.63 7.85 -3.59
N ALA A 173 -12.66 7.10 -4.08
CA ALA A 173 -11.63 6.48 -3.23
C ALA A 173 -10.91 7.52 -2.37
N LEU A 174 -10.93 7.30 -1.04
CA LEU A 174 -10.39 8.16 0.02
C LEU A 174 -11.01 9.58 0.13
N ARG A 175 -11.80 10.00 -0.84
CA ARG A 175 -12.47 11.31 -0.86
C ARG A 175 -13.89 11.26 -0.33
N LEU A 176 -14.62 10.18 -0.64
CA LEU A 176 -15.98 10.01 -0.16
C LEU A 176 -15.98 9.60 1.30
N GLN A 177 -16.53 10.48 2.12
CA GLN A 177 -16.76 10.24 3.54
C GLN A 177 -18.23 10.51 3.85
N LEU A 178 -18.87 9.59 4.57
CA LEU A 178 -20.27 9.69 4.95
C LEU A 178 -20.40 9.49 6.46
N PRO A 179 -21.35 10.16 7.10
CA PRO A 179 -21.52 10.06 8.55
C PRO A 179 -21.77 8.62 9.02
N LEU A 180 -21.09 8.19 10.07
CA LEU A 180 -21.24 6.85 10.65
C LEU A 180 -22.65 6.62 11.22
N HIS A 181 -23.35 7.70 11.60
CA HIS A 181 -24.72 7.61 12.11
C HIS A 181 -25.80 7.48 11.01
N HIS A 182 -25.44 7.53 9.73
CA HIS A 182 -26.38 7.39 8.62
C HIS A 182 -27.11 6.05 8.68
N SER A 183 -28.42 6.07 8.88
CA SER A 183 -29.21 4.89 9.22
C SER A 183 -29.36 3.87 8.08
N THR A 184 -29.40 4.36 6.83
CA THR A 184 -29.59 3.54 5.63
C THR A 184 -28.28 3.10 4.97
N LEU A 185 -27.16 3.63 5.40
CA LEU A 185 -25.85 3.28 4.82
C LEU A 185 -25.39 1.93 5.37
N LEU A 186 -25.36 0.90 4.54
CA LEU A 186 -24.93 -0.46 4.93
C LEU A 186 -23.53 -0.51 5.55
N ALA A 187 -22.59 0.26 4.99
CA ALA A 187 -21.24 0.36 5.53
C ALA A 187 -21.24 0.94 6.96
N ALA A 188 -22.08 1.96 7.22
CA ALA A 188 -22.22 2.54 8.56
C ALA A 188 -22.88 1.56 9.54
N GLN A 189 -23.92 0.85 9.09
CA GLN A 189 -24.56 -0.20 9.89
C GLN A 189 -23.55 -1.29 10.27
N TYR A 190 -22.76 -1.76 9.31
CA TYR A 190 -21.73 -2.77 9.55
C TYR A 190 -20.67 -2.30 10.56
N LEU A 191 -20.18 -1.06 10.43
CA LEU A 191 -19.16 -0.52 11.32
C LEU A 191 -19.68 -0.28 12.76
N ARG A 192 -20.99 -0.07 12.93
CA ARG A 192 -21.63 0.08 14.25
C ARG A 192 -21.87 -1.24 14.98
N LEU A 193 -21.84 -2.38 14.28
CA LEU A 193 -21.93 -3.67 14.96
C LEU A 193 -20.74 -3.83 15.92
N GLU A 194 -21.00 -4.41 17.08
CA GLU A 194 -19.93 -4.78 18.01
C GLU A 194 -18.95 -5.74 17.36
N THR A 195 -17.68 -5.67 17.76
CA THR A 195 -16.61 -6.44 17.11
C THR A 195 -16.89 -7.95 17.06
N GLY A 196 -17.57 -8.49 18.07
CA GLY A 196 -17.98 -9.90 18.10
C GLY A 196 -19.11 -10.26 17.14
N GLN A 197 -19.87 -9.28 16.65
CA GLN A 197 -20.99 -9.46 15.73
C GLN A 197 -20.59 -9.21 14.27
N ARG A 198 -19.42 -8.63 14.02
CA ARG A 198 -18.94 -8.36 12.67
C ARG A 198 -18.53 -9.65 11.99
N LYS A 199 -19.41 -10.17 11.12
CA LYS A 199 -19.06 -11.28 10.24
C LYS A 199 -18.36 -10.70 9.00
N PRO A 200 -17.18 -11.21 8.62
CA PRO A 200 -16.61 -10.88 7.31
C PRO A 200 -17.57 -11.40 6.26
N GLY A 201 -18.21 -10.53 5.50
CA GLY A 201 -19.26 -10.94 4.60
C GLY A 201 -19.66 -9.88 3.59
N VAL A 202 -20.55 -10.29 2.71
CA VAL A 202 -21.21 -9.45 1.71
C VAL A 202 -22.41 -8.81 2.39
N LEU A 203 -22.49 -7.49 2.36
CA LEU A 203 -23.72 -6.78 2.65
C LEU A 203 -24.48 -6.67 1.32
N SER A 204 -25.69 -7.26 1.25
CA SER A 204 -26.59 -7.07 0.12
C SER A 204 -27.45 -5.85 0.40
N GLY A 205 -27.42 -4.87 -0.51
CA GLY A 205 -28.42 -3.81 -0.56
C GLY A 205 -29.70 -4.35 -1.23
N MET A 206 -30.83 -3.95 -0.73
CA MET A 206 -32.10 -4.07 -1.45
C MET A 206 -32.28 -2.88 -2.38
#